data_9732d23acbf28d7a6e9aa18796e79586
#
_entry.id   9732d23acbf28d7a6e9aa18796e79586
#
_cell.length_a   1.000
_cell.length_b   1.000
_cell.length_c   1.000
_cell.angle_alpha   90.00
_cell.angle_beta   90.00
_cell.angle_gamma   90.00
#
_symmetry.space_group_name_H-M   'P 1'
#
loop_
_entity.id
_entity.type
_entity.pdbx_description
1 polymer ?
#
loop_
_entity_poly.entity_id
_entity_poly.type
_entity_poly.pdbx_seq_one_letter_code
_entity_poly.pdbx_strand_id
1 'polypeptide(L)'
;SELFSQVGVQSMTIGSAVALILAMLLLLVSGFISASEVAFFSLSPNDINEVKEENNPVDSLILTLLEKTEYLLATILITNNFVNVAIVMLCTYGIHSWLDFSAVPVLGFILETVVLTFLLLLFGEIMPKIYAQQKTLSFVRRSAPTLDSLQKICKPLSSVLVHSTSFINKLLSKKKYDLSVDELSKALELTSKSIPEEK
;
A
#
# COMPACT_ATOMS: atom_id res chain seq x y z
N SER A 1 -2.51 37.48 -9.54
CA SER A 1 -3.57 37.14 -10.54
C SER A 1 -3.05 37.13 -11.99
N GLU A 2 -1.93 37.80 -12.29
CA GLU A 2 -1.38 37.84 -13.68
C GLU A 2 -0.78 36.49 -14.14
N LEU A 3 -0.26 35.65 -13.23
CA LEU A 3 0.33 34.34 -13.58
C LEU A 3 -0.71 33.36 -14.14
N PHE A 4 -1.95 33.41 -13.65
CA PHE A 4 -3.01 32.51 -14.12
C PHE A 4 -3.61 32.97 -15.47
N SER A 5 -3.47 34.21 -15.87
CA SER A 5 -3.92 34.71 -17.18
C SER A 5 -3.03 34.23 -18.34
N GLN A 6 -1.87 33.64 -18.03
CA GLN A 6 -0.93 33.13 -19.03
C GLN A 6 -1.16 31.62 -19.34
N VAL A 7 -2.12 30.96 -18.65
CA VAL A 7 -2.47 29.59 -18.93
C VAL A 7 -3.43 29.54 -20.11
N GLY A 8 -3.00 28.97 -21.22
CA GLY A 8 -3.83 28.76 -22.41
C GLY A 8 -4.80 27.58 -22.17
N VAL A 9 -6.06 27.75 -22.60
CA VAL A 9 -7.04 26.64 -22.61
C VAL A 9 -7.19 26.19 -24.05
N GLN A 10 -6.86 24.92 -24.33
CA GLN A 10 -7.03 24.29 -25.63
C GLN A 10 -8.32 23.44 -25.67
N SER A 11 -8.79 23.13 -26.87
CA SER A 11 -9.92 22.21 -27.02
C SER A 11 -9.51 20.79 -26.58
N MET A 12 -10.28 20.22 -25.66
CA MET A 12 -10.06 18.83 -25.19
C MET A 12 -10.15 17.86 -26.36
N THR A 13 -9.11 17.05 -26.54
CA THR A 13 -9.11 15.97 -27.55
C THR A 13 -9.87 14.74 -27.02
N ILE A 14 -10.41 13.92 -27.93
CA ILE A 14 -11.05 12.65 -27.53
C ILE A 14 -10.07 11.78 -26.71
N GLY A 15 -8.78 11.75 -27.10
CA GLY A 15 -7.75 11.01 -26.39
C GLY A 15 -7.54 11.48 -24.95
N SER A 16 -7.53 12.80 -24.71
CA SER A 16 -7.37 13.35 -23.37
C SER A 16 -8.61 13.08 -22.50
N ALA A 17 -9.82 13.16 -23.06
CA ALA A 17 -11.03 12.80 -22.34
C ALA A 17 -11.04 11.32 -21.92
N VAL A 18 -10.66 10.42 -22.82
CA VAL A 18 -10.53 8.98 -22.51
C VAL A 18 -9.47 8.73 -21.43
N ALA A 19 -8.33 9.41 -21.51
CA ALA A 19 -7.26 9.27 -20.49
C ALA A 19 -7.73 9.71 -19.09
N LEU A 20 -8.45 10.83 -18.98
CA LEU A 20 -8.99 11.31 -17.70
C LEU A 20 -10.08 10.38 -17.15
N ILE A 21 -10.96 9.85 -18.01
CA ILE A 21 -11.98 8.85 -17.59
C ILE A 21 -11.27 7.59 -17.07
N LEU A 22 -10.25 7.10 -17.78
CA LEU A 22 -9.50 5.93 -17.36
C LEU A 22 -8.75 6.19 -16.03
N ALA A 23 -8.16 7.37 -15.86
CA ALA A 23 -7.56 7.77 -14.59
C ALA A 23 -8.55 7.76 -13.43
N MET A 24 -9.79 8.25 -13.66
CA MET A 24 -10.85 8.20 -12.66
C MET A 24 -11.23 6.76 -12.29
N LEU A 25 -11.35 5.86 -13.27
CA LEU A 25 -11.60 4.45 -13.01
C LEU A 25 -10.45 3.79 -12.22
N LEU A 26 -9.21 4.10 -12.58
CA LEU A 26 -8.05 3.59 -11.85
C LEU A 26 -7.98 4.17 -10.42
N LEU A 27 -8.43 5.39 -10.19
CA LEU A 27 -8.52 5.98 -8.85
C LEU A 27 -9.49 5.18 -7.96
N LEU A 28 -10.62 4.72 -8.49
CA LEU A 28 -11.53 3.83 -7.78
C LEU A 28 -10.88 2.47 -7.47
N VAL A 29 -10.11 1.94 -8.42
CA VAL A 29 -9.34 0.69 -8.20
C VAL A 29 -8.27 0.88 -7.13
N SER A 30 -7.51 1.98 -7.15
CA SER A 30 -6.54 2.32 -6.11
C SER A 30 -7.20 2.39 -4.74
N GLY A 31 -8.32 3.11 -4.63
CA GLY A 31 -9.08 3.20 -3.39
C GLY A 31 -9.60 1.84 -2.90
N PHE A 32 -10.07 0.97 -3.79
CA PHE A 32 -10.50 -0.38 -3.43
C PHE A 32 -9.33 -1.24 -2.89
N ILE A 33 -8.16 -1.18 -3.52
CA ILE A 33 -6.96 -1.90 -3.08
C ILE A 33 -6.48 -1.37 -1.73
N SER A 34 -6.42 -0.06 -1.56
CA SER A 34 -6.03 0.62 -0.33
C SER A 34 -6.98 0.30 0.84
N ALA A 35 -8.29 0.26 0.57
CA ALA A 35 -9.31 -0.15 1.54
C ALA A 35 -9.15 -1.61 1.93
N SER A 36 -8.84 -2.49 0.97
CA SER A 36 -8.61 -3.91 1.19
C SER A 36 -7.44 -4.16 2.12
N GLU A 37 -6.35 -3.40 1.97
CA GLU A 37 -5.20 -3.45 2.87
C GLU A 37 -5.64 -3.28 4.33
N VAL A 38 -6.28 -2.15 4.62
CA VAL A 38 -6.70 -1.84 5.99
C VAL A 38 -7.72 -2.86 6.50
N ALA A 39 -8.67 -3.28 5.68
CA ALA A 39 -9.65 -4.27 6.08
C ALA A 39 -9.00 -5.61 6.51
N PHE A 40 -8.08 -6.16 5.71
CA PHE A 40 -7.39 -7.41 6.03
C PHE A 40 -6.53 -7.32 7.29
N PHE A 41 -5.84 -6.20 7.50
CA PHE A 41 -4.96 -5.99 8.65
C PHE A 41 -5.67 -5.45 9.91
N SER A 42 -6.95 -5.10 9.80
CA SER A 42 -7.79 -4.66 10.92
C SER A 42 -8.79 -5.73 11.40
N LEU A 43 -8.70 -6.97 10.88
CA LEU A 43 -9.55 -8.07 11.35
C LEU A 43 -9.31 -8.35 12.83
N SER A 44 -10.38 -8.37 13.61
CA SER A 44 -10.33 -8.73 15.01
C SER A 44 -10.25 -10.26 15.21
N PRO A 45 -9.81 -10.76 16.38
CA PRO A 45 -9.86 -12.18 16.69
C PRO A 45 -11.25 -12.78 16.55
N ASN A 46 -12.31 -12.03 16.84
CA ASN A 46 -13.69 -12.45 16.68
C ASN A 46 -14.06 -12.64 15.20
N ASP A 47 -13.66 -11.69 14.34
CA ASP A 47 -13.87 -11.79 12.89
C ASP A 47 -13.17 -13.03 12.31
N ILE A 48 -11.96 -13.32 12.78
CA ILE A 48 -11.20 -14.50 12.35
C ILE A 48 -11.88 -15.80 12.81
N ASN A 49 -12.47 -15.83 13.99
CA ASN A 49 -13.21 -16.97 14.47
C ASN A 49 -14.50 -17.18 13.66
N GLU A 50 -15.24 -16.11 13.34
CA GLU A 50 -16.42 -16.16 12.47
C GLU A 50 -16.06 -16.71 11.08
N VAL A 51 -14.97 -16.25 10.47
CA VAL A 51 -14.45 -16.75 9.17
C VAL A 51 -14.09 -18.24 9.24
N LYS A 52 -13.62 -18.75 10.39
CA LYS A 52 -13.31 -20.19 10.58
C LYS A 52 -14.54 -21.06 10.75
N GLU A 53 -15.62 -20.54 11.34
CA GLU A 53 -16.84 -21.28 11.65
C GLU A 53 -17.79 -21.38 10.45
N GLU A 54 -17.86 -20.33 9.63
CA GLU A 54 -18.79 -20.22 8.51
C GLU A 54 -18.34 -20.94 7.24
N ASN A 55 -17.80 -22.01 7.15
CA ASN A 55 -17.48 -22.91 6.03
C ASN A 55 -17.82 -22.44 4.59
N ASN A 56 -17.68 -21.13 4.33
CA ASN A 56 -17.95 -20.49 3.04
C ASN A 56 -16.68 -20.54 2.17
N PRO A 57 -16.77 -20.79 0.84
CA PRO A 57 -15.61 -20.78 -0.05
C PRO A 57 -14.77 -19.50 0.01
N VAL A 58 -15.42 -18.34 0.22
CA VAL A 58 -14.73 -17.06 0.36
C VAL A 58 -13.95 -16.98 1.67
N ASP A 59 -14.48 -17.55 2.75
CA ASP A 59 -13.84 -17.55 4.06
C ASP A 59 -12.59 -18.44 4.08
N SER A 60 -12.60 -19.57 3.40
CA SER A 60 -11.40 -20.39 3.19
C SER A 60 -10.32 -19.65 2.39
N LEU A 61 -10.73 -18.82 1.44
CA LEU A 61 -9.82 -17.98 0.67
C LEU A 61 -9.19 -16.88 1.53
N ILE A 62 -9.97 -16.27 2.42
CA ILE A 62 -9.48 -15.26 3.39
C ILE A 62 -8.40 -15.88 4.28
N LEU A 63 -8.64 -17.08 4.83
CA LEU A 63 -7.66 -17.78 5.67
C LEU A 63 -6.38 -18.07 4.89
N THR A 64 -6.48 -18.53 3.64
CA THR A 64 -5.33 -18.77 2.77
C THR A 64 -4.50 -17.50 2.49
N LEU A 65 -5.17 -16.37 2.30
CA LEU A 65 -4.50 -15.07 2.11
C LEU A 65 -3.81 -14.61 3.40
N LEU A 66 -4.44 -14.82 4.56
CA LEU A 66 -3.87 -14.47 5.86
C LEU A 66 -2.69 -15.35 6.25
N GLU A 67 -2.67 -16.63 5.86
CA GLU A 67 -1.51 -17.51 6.06
C GLU A 67 -0.26 -16.98 5.34
N LYS A 68 -0.43 -16.29 4.22
CA LYS A 68 0.64 -15.73 3.41
C LYS A 68 0.64 -14.19 3.45
N THR A 69 0.51 -13.64 4.64
CA THR A 69 0.38 -12.20 4.89
C THR A 69 1.47 -11.36 4.20
N GLU A 70 2.73 -11.83 4.19
CA GLU A 70 3.83 -11.13 3.52
C GLU A 70 3.61 -11.00 2.00
N TYR A 71 3.11 -12.07 1.36
CA TYR A 71 2.78 -12.05 -0.06
C TYR A 71 1.55 -11.19 -0.35
N LEU A 72 0.55 -11.21 0.53
CA LEU A 72 -0.63 -10.36 0.44
C LEU A 72 -0.23 -8.89 0.50
N LEU A 73 0.56 -8.51 1.50
CA LEU A 73 1.06 -7.14 1.66
C LEU A 73 1.91 -6.69 0.46
N ALA A 74 2.83 -7.55 0.00
CA ALA A 74 3.64 -7.26 -1.17
C ALA A 74 2.78 -7.05 -2.43
N THR A 75 1.75 -7.89 -2.63
CA THR A 75 0.83 -7.78 -3.77
C THR A 75 0.05 -6.47 -3.75
N ILE A 76 -0.52 -6.12 -2.59
CA ILE A 76 -1.26 -4.87 -2.40
C ILE A 76 -0.36 -3.66 -2.68
N LEU A 77 0.85 -3.65 -2.10
CA LEU A 77 1.82 -2.57 -2.27
C LEU A 77 2.22 -2.38 -3.73
N ILE A 78 2.57 -3.47 -4.42
CA ILE A 78 2.96 -3.45 -5.84
C ILE A 78 1.81 -2.94 -6.69
N THR A 79 0.61 -3.48 -6.50
CA THR A 79 -0.56 -3.14 -7.31
C THR A 79 -0.96 -1.69 -7.11
N ASN A 80 -1.00 -1.24 -5.85
CA ASN A 80 -1.37 0.15 -5.52
C ASN A 80 -0.38 1.15 -6.13
N ASN A 81 0.93 0.90 -6.00
CA ASN A 81 1.95 1.77 -6.59
C ASN A 81 1.86 1.78 -8.12
N PHE A 82 1.66 0.62 -8.76
CA PHE A 82 1.53 0.54 -10.21
C PHE A 82 0.30 1.32 -10.71
N VAL A 83 -0.84 1.17 -10.04
CA VAL A 83 -2.07 1.91 -10.35
C VAL A 83 -1.86 3.42 -10.15
N ASN A 84 -1.23 3.84 -9.07
CA ASN A 84 -0.97 5.25 -8.79
C ASN A 84 -0.07 5.89 -9.85
N VAL A 85 0.98 5.20 -10.29
CA VAL A 85 1.84 5.66 -11.40
C VAL A 85 1.04 5.79 -12.70
N ALA A 86 0.17 4.82 -13.01
CA ALA A 86 -0.67 4.87 -14.20
C ALA A 86 -1.66 6.05 -14.14
N ILE A 87 -2.25 6.33 -12.97
CA ILE A 87 -3.13 7.50 -12.78
C ILE A 87 -2.36 8.79 -13.06
N VAL A 88 -1.17 8.97 -12.48
CA VAL A 88 -0.36 10.17 -12.69
C VAL A 88 -0.04 10.35 -14.17
N MET A 89 0.41 9.29 -14.87
CA MET A 89 0.71 9.37 -16.30
C MET A 89 -0.50 9.78 -17.15
N LEU A 90 -1.66 9.19 -16.87
CA LEU A 90 -2.89 9.49 -17.60
C LEU A 90 -3.40 10.90 -17.30
N CYS A 91 -3.33 11.34 -16.05
CA CYS A 91 -3.71 12.71 -15.67
C CYS A 91 -2.78 13.74 -16.30
N THR A 92 -1.47 13.54 -16.25
CA THR A 92 -0.50 14.45 -16.89
C THR A 92 -0.78 14.55 -18.38
N TYR A 93 -0.96 13.43 -19.09
CA TYR A 93 -1.32 13.45 -20.49
C TYR A 93 -2.64 14.18 -20.76
N GLY A 94 -3.67 13.92 -19.96
CA GLY A 94 -4.98 14.55 -20.11
C GLY A 94 -4.95 16.05 -19.84
N ILE A 95 -4.30 16.48 -18.78
CA ILE A 95 -4.19 17.86 -18.35
C ILE A 95 -3.39 18.68 -19.35
N HIS A 96 -2.21 18.21 -19.77
CA HIS A 96 -1.36 18.92 -20.74
C HIS A 96 -1.98 19.03 -22.14
N SER A 97 -2.91 18.15 -22.49
CA SER A 97 -3.68 18.27 -23.74
C SER A 97 -4.78 19.35 -23.68
N TRP A 98 -5.19 19.74 -22.47
CA TRP A 98 -6.26 20.73 -22.25
C TRP A 98 -5.74 22.07 -21.77
N LEU A 99 -4.75 22.07 -20.88
CA LEU A 99 -4.15 23.25 -20.30
C LEU A 99 -2.72 23.43 -20.83
N ASP A 100 -2.46 24.59 -21.43
CA ASP A 100 -1.14 24.95 -21.94
C ASP A 100 -0.38 25.76 -20.88
N PHE A 101 0.62 25.16 -20.27
CA PHE A 101 1.53 25.77 -19.32
C PHE A 101 2.85 26.21 -19.93
N SER A 102 2.97 26.28 -21.26
CA SER A 102 4.24 26.61 -21.93
C SER A 102 4.82 27.95 -21.53
N ALA A 103 3.98 28.93 -21.15
CA ALA A 103 4.41 30.22 -20.65
C ALA A 103 4.94 30.19 -19.20
N VAL A 104 4.49 29.22 -18.39
CA VAL A 104 4.82 29.08 -16.96
C VAL A 104 5.04 27.60 -16.55
N PRO A 105 6.00 26.90 -17.14
CA PRO A 105 6.13 25.45 -17.02
C PRO A 105 6.38 24.95 -15.58
N VAL A 106 7.15 25.71 -14.80
CA VAL A 106 7.45 25.36 -13.40
C VAL A 106 6.20 25.48 -12.52
N LEU A 107 5.40 26.51 -12.74
CA LEU A 107 4.14 26.68 -12.00
C LEU A 107 3.15 25.59 -12.36
N GLY A 108 3.04 25.23 -13.64
CA GLY A 108 2.19 24.13 -14.11
C GLY A 108 2.56 22.81 -13.47
N PHE A 109 3.85 22.47 -13.46
CA PHE A 109 4.36 21.24 -12.84
C PHE A 109 4.08 21.17 -11.33
N ILE A 110 4.32 22.25 -10.59
CA ILE A 110 4.07 22.32 -9.14
C ILE A 110 2.58 22.15 -8.86
N LEU A 111 1.73 22.90 -9.56
CA LEU A 111 0.29 22.88 -9.35
C LEU A 111 -0.29 21.50 -9.68
N GLU A 112 0.09 20.92 -10.81
CA GLU A 112 -0.32 19.57 -11.22
C GLU A 112 0.11 18.53 -10.17
N THR A 113 1.38 18.54 -9.77
CA THR A 113 1.91 17.59 -8.79
C THR A 113 1.19 17.69 -7.45
N VAL A 114 0.98 18.91 -6.94
CA VAL A 114 0.29 19.12 -5.65
C VAL A 114 -1.16 18.67 -5.73
N VAL A 115 -1.89 19.04 -6.78
CA VAL A 115 -3.30 18.68 -6.95
C VAL A 115 -3.46 17.18 -7.12
N LEU A 116 -2.66 16.53 -7.98
CA LEU A 116 -2.74 15.10 -8.19
C LEU A 116 -2.38 14.31 -6.94
N THR A 117 -1.31 14.72 -6.24
CA THR A 117 -0.92 14.08 -4.97
C THR A 117 -2.03 14.19 -3.92
N PHE A 118 -2.64 15.37 -3.79
CA PHE A 118 -3.76 15.57 -2.87
C PHE A 118 -4.97 14.69 -3.22
N LEU A 119 -5.35 14.63 -4.50
CA LEU A 119 -6.48 13.80 -4.96
C LEU A 119 -6.20 12.30 -4.76
N LEU A 120 -4.99 11.84 -5.07
CA LEU A 120 -4.58 10.46 -4.86
C LEU A 120 -4.60 10.08 -3.38
N LEU A 121 -4.03 10.92 -2.52
CA LEU A 121 -4.03 10.66 -1.08
C LEU A 121 -5.45 10.66 -0.52
N LEU A 122 -6.28 11.64 -0.90
CA LEU A 122 -7.62 11.77 -0.35
C LEU A 122 -8.55 10.65 -0.83
N PHE A 123 -8.67 10.45 -2.15
CA PHE A 123 -9.63 9.52 -2.75
C PHE A 123 -9.06 8.12 -3.01
N GLY A 124 -7.75 8.01 -3.25
CA GLY A 124 -7.08 6.74 -3.48
C GLY A 124 -6.63 6.03 -2.19
N GLU A 125 -6.45 6.77 -1.08
CA GLU A 125 -5.91 6.18 0.14
C GLU A 125 -6.75 6.48 1.39
N ILE A 126 -6.90 7.74 1.80
CA ILE A 126 -7.45 8.10 3.11
C ILE A 126 -8.93 7.74 3.23
N MET A 127 -9.78 8.26 2.33
CA MET A 127 -11.22 8.04 2.42
C MET A 127 -11.62 6.56 2.31
N PRO A 128 -11.05 5.77 1.37
CA PRO A 128 -11.35 4.35 1.27
C PRO A 128 -10.92 3.55 2.51
N LYS A 129 -9.77 3.88 3.10
CA LYS A 129 -9.27 3.23 4.32
C LYS A 129 -10.20 3.48 5.52
N ILE A 130 -10.66 4.71 5.71
CA ILE A 130 -11.62 5.05 6.78
C ILE A 130 -12.95 4.29 6.59
N TYR A 131 -13.44 4.21 5.37
CA TYR A 131 -14.67 3.46 5.07
C TYR A 131 -14.52 1.96 5.37
N ALA A 132 -13.41 1.35 4.99
CA ALA A 132 -13.14 -0.07 5.19
C ALA A 132 -13.07 -0.46 6.67
N GLN A 133 -12.55 0.42 7.53
CA GLN A 133 -12.49 0.20 8.99
C GLN A 133 -13.86 0.08 9.65
N GLN A 134 -14.90 0.71 9.10
CA GLN A 134 -16.25 0.65 9.67
C GLN A 134 -16.98 -0.67 9.38
N LYS A 135 -16.60 -1.39 8.32
CA LYS A 135 -17.23 -2.63 7.88
C LYS A 135 -16.19 -3.67 7.45
N THR A 136 -15.23 -3.91 8.33
CA THR A 136 -14.02 -4.70 8.06
C THR A 136 -14.32 -6.06 7.45
N LEU A 137 -15.06 -6.93 8.11
CA LEU A 137 -15.33 -8.29 7.67
C LEU A 137 -16.09 -8.35 6.33
N SER A 138 -17.13 -7.52 6.18
CA SER A 138 -17.88 -7.46 4.92
C SER A 138 -17.02 -7.00 3.76
N PHE A 139 -16.08 -6.08 4.01
CA PHE A 139 -15.16 -5.59 2.99
C PHE A 139 -14.11 -6.64 2.63
N VAL A 140 -13.57 -7.36 3.61
CA VAL A 140 -12.63 -8.48 3.41
C VAL A 140 -13.27 -9.57 2.54
N ARG A 141 -14.50 -10.02 2.86
CA ARG A 141 -15.21 -11.01 2.06
C ARG A 141 -15.40 -10.56 0.61
N ARG A 142 -15.67 -9.28 0.37
CA ARG A 142 -15.83 -8.73 -0.97
C ARG A 142 -14.52 -8.62 -1.74
N SER A 143 -13.43 -8.27 -1.07
CA SER A 143 -12.12 -8.03 -1.71
C SER A 143 -11.26 -9.29 -1.86
N ALA A 144 -11.48 -10.33 -1.06
CA ALA A 144 -10.67 -11.55 -1.07
C ALA A 144 -10.52 -12.21 -2.46
N PRO A 145 -11.58 -12.40 -3.28
CA PRO A 145 -11.43 -12.99 -4.61
C PRO A 145 -10.56 -12.15 -5.55
N THR A 146 -10.69 -10.82 -5.47
CA THR A 146 -9.89 -9.88 -6.27
C THR A 146 -8.43 -9.94 -5.86
N LEU A 147 -8.15 -9.93 -4.55
CA LEU A 147 -6.78 -10.00 -4.02
C LEU A 147 -6.10 -11.33 -4.33
N ASP A 148 -6.82 -12.45 -4.27
CA ASP A 148 -6.30 -13.75 -4.69
C ASP A 148 -5.89 -13.76 -6.16
N SER A 149 -6.73 -13.20 -7.03
CA SER A 149 -6.42 -13.07 -8.46
C SER A 149 -5.19 -12.16 -8.70
N LEU A 150 -5.13 -11.03 -8.02
CA LEU A 150 -3.98 -10.12 -8.07
C LEU A 150 -2.71 -10.78 -7.54
N GLN A 151 -2.81 -11.54 -6.44
CA GLN A 151 -1.67 -12.25 -5.88
C GLN A 151 -1.10 -13.29 -6.85
N LYS A 152 -1.95 -13.98 -7.60
CA LYS A 152 -1.52 -14.92 -8.64
C LYS A 152 -0.78 -14.22 -9.79
N ILE A 153 -1.28 -13.07 -10.24
CA ILE A 153 -0.67 -12.26 -11.30
C ILE A 153 0.65 -11.65 -10.83
N CYS A 154 0.66 -11.07 -9.63
CA CYS A 154 1.83 -10.37 -9.06
C CYS A 154 2.85 -11.34 -8.42
N LYS A 155 2.57 -12.65 -8.37
CA LYS A 155 3.41 -13.65 -7.71
C LYS A 155 4.91 -13.53 -8.00
N PRO A 156 5.37 -13.39 -9.27
CA PRO A 156 6.80 -13.27 -9.55
C PRO A 156 7.40 -12.03 -8.89
N LEU A 157 6.70 -10.91 -8.92
CA LEU A 157 7.17 -9.64 -8.39
C LEU A 157 7.10 -9.60 -6.85
N SER A 158 6.01 -10.10 -6.29
CA SER A 158 5.83 -10.27 -4.83
C SER A 158 6.89 -11.21 -4.25
N SER A 159 7.26 -12.27 -4.96
CA SER A 159 8.30 -13.20 -4.53
C SER A 159 9.66 -12.51 -4.41
N VAL A 160 10.03 -11.68 -5.37
CA VAL A 160 11.29 -10.89 -5.31
C VAL A 160 11.27 -9.98 -4.08
N LEU A 161 10.17 -9.27 -3.84
CA LEU A 161 10.06 -8.35 -2.71
C LEU A 161 10.13 -9.09 -1.36
N VAL A 162 9.39 -10.18 -1.20
CA VAL A 162 9.37 -11.00 0.03
C VAL A 162 10.75 -11.61 0.31
N HIS A 163 11.43 -12.15 -0.71
CA HIS A 163 12.78 -12.70 -0.53
C HIS A 163 13.80 -11.62 -0.15
N SER A 164 13.70 -10.44 -0.74
CA SER A 164 14.57 -9.30 -0.37
C SER A 164 14.37 -8.89 1.09
N THR A 165 13.14 -8.85 1.57
CA THR A 165 12.81 -8.52 2.96
C THR A 165 13.27 -9.63 3.93
N SER A 166 13.11 -10.90 3.56
CA SER A 166 13.59 -12.04 4.35
C SER A 166 15.11 -12.04 4.51
N PHE A 167 15.83 -11.64 3.46
CA PHE A 167 17.29 -11.48 3.53
C PHE A 167 17.71 -10.41 4.54
N ILE A 168 17.04 -9.25 4.51
CA ILE A 168 17.28 -8.16 5.47
C ILE A 168 16.95 -8.60 6.90
N ASN A 169 15.82 -9.28 7.10
CA ASN A 169 15.42 -9.79 8.42
C ASN A 169 16.43 -10.81 8.98
N LYS A 170 16.99 -11.69 8.14
CA LYS A 170 18.06 -12.62 8.57
C LYS A 170 19.32 -11.88 8.99
N LEU A 171 19.72 -10.82 8.27
CA LEU A 171 20.88 -9.99 8.64
C LEU A 171 20.65 -9.26 9.97
N LEU A 172 19.46 -8.68 10.16
CA LEU A 172 19.10 -7.96 11.39
C LEU A 172 18.95 -8.89 12.60
N SER A 173 18.35 -10.06 12.40
CA SER A 173 18.19 -11.08 13.46
C SER A 173 19.52 -11.62 13.94
N LYS A 174 20.49 -11.83 13.04
CA LYS A 174 21.85 -12.26 13.40
C LYS A 174 22.54 -11.23 14.28
N LYS A 175 22.40 -9.93 13.93
CA LYS A 175 22.98 -8.83 14.71
C LYS A 175 22.30 -8.65 16.07
N LYS A 176 21.00 -8.90 16.18
CA LYS A 176 20.26 -8.85 17.44
C LYS A 176 20.65 -10.01 18.38
N TYR A 177 20.88 -11.19 17.83
CA TYR A 177 21.30 -12.36 18.61
C TYR A 177 22.69 -12.17 19.21
N ASP A 178 23.66 -11.67 18.44
CA ASP A 178 25.02 -11.41 18.91
C ASP A 178 25.04 -10.34 20.03
N LEU A 179 24.23 -9.27 19.89
CA LEU A 179 24.11 -8.23 20.94
C LEU A 179 23.48 -8.77 22.23
N SER A 180 22.48 -9.63 22.13
CA SER A 180 21.80 -10.22 23.30
C SER A 180 22.70 -11.20 24.05
N VAL A 181 23.54 -11.96 23.37
CA VAL A 181 24.50 -12.88 23.99
C VAL A 181 25.59 -12.12 24.70
N ASP A 182 26.11 -11.03 24.12
CA ASP A 182 27.12 -10.18 24.74
C ASP A 182 26.59 -9.46 25.98
N GLU A 183 25.36 -8.97 25.96
CA GLU A 183 24.72 -8.35 27.13
C GLU A 183 24.44 -9.37 28.24
N LEU A 184 24.05 -10.59 27.91
CA LEU A 184 23.82 -11.67 28.87
C LEU A 184 25.15 -12.12 29.51
N SER A 185 26.22 -12.26 28.72
CA SER A 185 27.55 -12.61 29.21
C SER A 185 28.08 -11.57 30.16
N LYS A 186 27.89 -10.28 29.83
CA LYS A 186 28.29 -9.16 30.70
C LYS A 186 27.49 -9.10 32.00
N ALA A 187 26.17 -9.37 31.94
CA ALA A 187 25.33 -9.44 33.13
C ALA A 187 25.72 -10.60 34.04
N LEU A 188 26.05 -11.79 33.48
CA LEU A 188 26.51 -12.95 34.20
C LEU A 188 27.87 -12.67 34.86
N GLU A 189 28.81 -12.03 34.17
CA GLU A 189 30.12 -11.67 34.72
C GLU A 189 30.00 -10.67 35.89
N LEU A 190 29.12 -9.70 35.79
CA LEU A 190 28.83 -8.75 36.86
C LEU A 190 28.20 -9.43 38.09
N THR A 191 27.29 -10.40 37.86
CA THR A 191 26.67 -11.15 38.95
C THR A 191 27.60 -12.10 39.63
N SER A 192 28.54 -12.74 38.92
CA SER A 192 29.54 -13.64 39.49
C SER A 192 30.57 -12.92 40.33
N LYS A 193 30.85 -11.63 40.01
CA LYS A 193 31.76 -10.79 40.80
C LYS A 193 31.14 -10.21 42.07
N SER A 194 29.82 -10.25 42.19
CA SER A 194 29.06 -9.68 43.33
C SER A 194 28.65 -10.71 44.40
N ILE A 195 28.99 -11.99 44.23
CA ILE A 195 28.78 -13.01 45.29
C ILE A 195 30.01 -12.97 46.21
N PRO A 196 29.87 -12.46 47.46
CA PRO A 196 30.96 -12.59 48.44
C PRO A 196 31.08 -14.07 48.81
N GLU A 197 32.34 -14.59 48.80
CA GLU A 197 32.63 -15.87 49.44
C GLU A 197 32.34 -15.72 50.93
N GLU A 198 31.21 -16.23 51.40
CA GLU A 198 31.03 -16.49 52.84
C GLU A 198 31.96 -17.63 53.27
N LYS A 199 32.92 -17.25 54.10
CA LYS A 199 33.71 -18.17 54.89
C LYS A 199 33.00 -18.53 56.17
#